data_dd25836b8bf64e66903c749dfb45c07b
#
_entry.id   dd25836b8bf64e66903c749dfb45c07b
#
_cell.length_a   1.000
_cell.length_b   1.000
_cell.length_c   1.000
_cell.angle_alpha   90.00
_cell.angle_beta   90.00
_cell.angle_gamma   90.00
#
_symmetry.space_group_name_H-M   'P 1'
#
loop_
_entity.id
_entity.type
_entity.pdbx_description
1 polymer ?
#
loop_
_entity_poly.entity_id
_entity_poly.type
_entity_poly.pdbx_seq_one_letter_code
_entity_poly.pdbx_strand_id
1 'polypeptide(L)'
;QYKTIITHEVINQVRMIYFCGNYGDPLLNKDLIDMVRYTVSVKPTIEIRIHTNGSLRGKAWWADLAKALPKEHRVIFGIDGIGDTHSIYRVGTSYTKIIENATAFINNGGRAEWAYIRFKHNEHQVDEAKNKAQTLGFEEFTMKDSSRFLMDTKFPVYNKNKETVYN
;
A
#
# COMPACT_ATOMS: atom_id res chain seq x y z
N GLN A 1 -22.95 -4.90 -6.39
CA GLN A 1 -22.64 -3.60 -7.00
C GLN A 1 -21.36 -3.64 -7.84
N TYR A 2 -20.21 -4.20 -7.37
CA TYR A 2 -18.97 -4.28 -8.15
C TYR A 2 -19.18 -4.98 -9.50
N LYS A 3 -19.79 -6.17 -9.50
CA LYS A 3 -20.06 -6.96 -10.71
C LYS A 3 -21.01 -6.29 -11.71
N THR A 4 -21.80 -5.34 -11.25
CA THR A 4 -22.73 -4.60 -12.11
C THR A 4 -22.02 -3.48 -12.89
N ILE A 5 -20.95 -2.92 -12.28
CA ILE A 5 -20.16 -1.82 -12.89
C ILE A 5 -18.98 -2.40 -13.67
N ILE A 6 -18.25 -3.32 -13.05
CA ILE A 6 -17.09 -4.00 -13.63
C ILE A 6 -17.56 -5.35 -14.20
N THR A 7 -18.16 -5.27 -15.37
CA THR A 7 -18.72 -6.44 -16.06
C THR A 7 -17.65 -7.33 -16.68
N HIS A 8 -18.02 -8.53 -17.12
CA HIS A 8 -17.12 -9.42 -17.88
C HIS A 8 -16.52 -8.71 -19.10
N GLU A 9 -17.34 -7.93 -19.80
CA GLU A 9 -16.91 -7.19 -20.97
C GLU A 9 -15.82 -6.16 -20.61
N VAL A 10 -16.04 -5.35 -19.57
CA VAL A 10 -15.05 -4.38 -19.07
C VAL A 10 -13.75 -5.09 -18.67
N ILE A 11 -13.84 -6.18 -17.92
CA ILE A 11 -12.65 -6.92 -17.47
C ILE A 11 -11.84 -7.44 -18.67
N ASN A 12 -12.51 -7.95 -19.71
CA ASN A 12 -11.83 -8.48 -20.89
C ASN A 12 -11.15 -7.39 -21.73
N GLN A 13 -11.65 -6.16 -21.69
CA GLN A 13 -11.08 -5.03 -22.45
C GLN A 13 -9.88 -4.36 -21.75
N VAL A 14 -9.77 -4.49 -20.43
CA VAL A 14 -8.67 -3.85 -19.69
C VAL A 14 -7.50 -4.82 -19.45
N ARG A 15 -6.29 -4.27 -19.41
CA ARG A 15 -5.09 -5.03 -19.07
C ARG A 15 -4.88 -5.11 -17.57
N MET A 16 -5.25 -4.06 -16.83
CA MET A 16 -4.97 -3.90 -15.42
C MET A 16 -6.17 -3.29 -14.69
N ILE A 17 -6.36 -3.71 -13.44
CA ILE A 17 -7.21 -3.01 -12.47
C ILE A 17 -6.35 -2.53 -11.31
N TYR A 18 -6.47 -1.23 -11.01
CA TYR A 18 -5.72 -0.59 -9.94
C TYR A 18 -6.67 -0.09 -8.85
N PHE A 19 -6.61 -0.74 -7.70
CA PHE A 19 -7.30 -0.31 -6.49
C PHE A 19 -6.44 0.69 -5.74
N CYS A 20 -6.81 1.96 -5.79
CA CYS A 20 -6.14 3.03 -5.07
C CYS A 20 -7.14 3.89 -4.31
N GLY A 21 -6.68 4.55 -3.26
CA GLY A 21 -7.54 5.29 -2.35
C GLY A 21 -7.47 6.80 -2.52
N ASN A 22 -8.27 7.38 -3.40
CA ASN A 22 -8.44 8.84 -3.44
C ASN A 22 -9.37 9.34 -2.33
N TYR A 23 -10.33 8.50 -1.90
CA TYR A 23 -11.33 8.80 -0.86
C TYR A 23 -11.28 7.81 0.30
N GLY A 24 -10.16 7.20 0.54
CA GLY A 24 -9.95 6.21 1.59
C GLY A 24 -9.10 5.04 1.11
N ASP A 25 -8.65 4.20 2.03
CA ASP A 25 -7.84 3.03 1.71
C ASP A 25 -8.72 1.93 1.09
N PRO A 26 -8.30 1.25 0.01
CA PRO A 26 -9.05 0.13 -0.59
C PRO A 26 -9.44 -0.97 0.40
N LEU A 27 -8.65 -1.17 1.44
CA LEU A 27 -8.88 -2.17 2.48
C LEU A 27 -10.07 -1.85 3.40
N LEU A 28 -10.63 -0.65 3.32
CA LEU A 28 -11.90 -0.33 3.99
C LEU A 28 -13.05 -1.14 3.39
N ASN A 29 -12.97 -1.46 2.10
CA ASN A 29 -13.96 -2.32 1.46
C ASN A 29 -13.80 -3.77 1.96
N LYS A 30 -14.81 -4.26 2.69
CA LYS A 30 -14.80 -5.63 3.23
C LYS A 30 -14.85 -6.70 2.15
N ASP A 31 -15.36 -6.37 0.98
CA ASP A 31 -15.57 -7.30 -0.13
C ASP A 31 -14.40 -7.30 -1.14
N LEU A 32 -13.27 -6.64 -0.82
CA LEU A 32 -12.14 -6.48 -1.74
C LEU A 32 -11.61 -7.84 -2.26
N ILE A 33 -11.48 -8.84 -1.40
CA ILE A 33 -11.03 -10.18 -1.82
C ILE A 33 -12.03 -10.82 -2.80
N ASP A 34 -13.32 -10.66 -2.58
CA ASP A 34 -14.35 -11.21 -3.48
C ASP A 34 -14.39 -10.47 -4.82
N MET A 35 -14.10 -9.16 -4.82
CA MET A 35 -13.91 -8.38 -6.04
C MET A 35 -12.70 -8.89 -6.84
N VAL A 36 -11.59 -9.15 -6.16
CA VAL A 36 -10.37 -9.74 -6.76
C VAL A 36 -10.68 -11.12 -7.33
N ARG A 37 -11.26 -12.02 -6.55
CA ARG A 37 -11.62 -13.38 -7.00
C ARG A 37 -12.53 -13.37 -8.22
N TYR A 38 -13.55 -12.52 -8.22
CA TYR A 38 -14.42 -12.35 -9.38
C TYR A 38 -13.65 -11.88 -10.61
N THR A 39 -12.81 -10.86 -10.46
CA THR A 39 -12.00 -10.34 -11.57
C THR A 39 -11.09 -11.42 -12.16
N VAL A 40 -10.39 -12.17 -11.30
CA VAL A 40 -9.49 -13.25 -11.71
C VAL A 40 -10.25 -14.42 -12.34
N SER A 41 -11.46 -14.72 -11.88
CA SER A 41 -12.28 -15.77 -12.48
C SER A 41 -12.72 -15.46 -13.91
N VAL A 42 -12.85 -14.17 -14.25
CA VAL A 42 -13.17 -13.72 -15.62
C VAL A 42 -11.93 -13.65 -16.50
N LYS A 43 -10.82 -13.12 -15.97
CA LYS A 43 -9.57 -12.96 -16.71
C LYS A 43 -8.36 -13.32 -15.83
N PRO A 44 -7.92 -14.59 -15.81
CA PRO A 44 -6.82 -15.03 -14.95
C PRO A 44 -5.48 -14.33 -15.24
N THR A 45 -5.31 -13.76 -16.44
CA THR A 45 -4.09 -13.04 -16.86
C THR A 45 -4.13 -11.54 -16.57
N ILE A 46 -5.18 -11.05 -15.91
CA ILE A 46 -5.30 -9.62 -15.60
C ILE A 46 -4.24 -9.20 -14.58
N GLU A 47 -3.64 -8.03 -14.77
CA GLU A 47 -2.78 -7.42 -13.76
C GLU A 47 -3.65 -6.75 -12.69
N ILE A 48 -3.35 -7.01 -11.41
CA ILE A 48 -4.02 -6.35 -10.28
C ILE A 48 -2.98 -5.60 -9.45
N ARG A 49 -3.21 -4.31 -9.26
CA ARG A 49 -2.44 -3.48 -8.32
C ARG A 49 -3.33 -2.96 -7.20
N ILE A 50 -2.79 -2.94 -5.99
CA ILE A 50 -3.46 -2.41 -4.81
C ILE A 50 -2.49 -1.47 -4.10
N HIS A 51 -2.87 -0.20 -3.92
CA HIS A 51 -2.08 0.76 -3.16
C HIS A 51 -2.77 1.04 -1.82
N THR A 52 -2.06 0.79 -0.74
CA THR A 52 -2.61 0.85 0.63
C THR A 52 -1.56 1.34 1.61
N ASN A 53 -2.01 1.84 2.77
CA ASN A 53 -1.12 2.06 3.91
C ASN A 53 -0.83 0.77 4.69
N GLY A 54 -1.51 -0.34 4.41
CA GLY A 54 -1.27 -1.65 5.00
C GLY A 54 -1.69 -1.82 6.47
N SER A 55 -2.25 -0.79 7.12
CA SER A 55 -2.53 -0.82 8.56
C SER A 55 -3.84 -1.54 8.93
N LEU A 56 -4.72 -1.74 7.95
CA LEU A 56 -6.01 -2.39 8.15
C LEU A 56 -5.91 -3.91 8.02
N ARG A 57 -6.95 -4.59 8.52
CA ARG A 57 -7.07 -6.04 8.48
C ARG A 57 -6.03 -6.74 9.39
N GLY A 58 -6.05 -8.06 9.40
CA GLY A 58 -5.10 -8.89 10.15
C GLY A 58 -4.36 -9.87 9.25
N LYS A 59 -3.36 -10.55 9.79
CA LYS A 59 -2.45 -11.47 9.07
C LYS A 59 -3.20 -12.52 8.23
N ALA A 60 -4.28 -13.11 8.76
CA ALA A 60 -5.06 -14.13 8.05
C ALA A 60 -5.70 -13.54 6.77
N TRP A 61 -6.27 -12.34 6.86
CA TRP A 61 -6.86 -11.66 5.71
C TRP A 61 -5.81 -11.35 4.63
N TRP A 62 -4.60 -10.94 5.04
CA TRP A 62 -3.50 -10.67 4.13
C TRP A 62 -2.98 -11.93 3.44
N ALA A 63 -2.93 -13.06 4.16
CA ALA A 63 -2.63 -14.36 3.59
C ALA A 63 -3.69 -14.80 2.56
N ASP A 64 -4.97 -14.55 2.84
CA ASP A 64 -6.06 -14.86 1.92
C ASP A 64 -6.06 -13.95 0.69
N LEU A 65 -5.71 -12.68 0.83
CA LEU A 65 -5.53 -11.78 -0.30
C LEU A 65 -4.41 -12.27 -1.23
N ALA A 66 -3.26 -12.67 -0.67
CA ALA A 66 -2.14 -13.19 -1.45
C ALA A 66 -2.54 -14.39 -2.32
N LYS A 67 -3.35 -15.31 -1.77
CA LYS A 67 -3.85 -16.50 -2.48
C LYS A 67 -4.94 -16.17 -3.52
N ALA A 68 -5.66 -15.05 -3.35
CA ALA A 68 -6.73 -14.64 -4.25
C ALA A 68 -6.21 -13.89 -5.48
N LEU A 69 -5.05 -13.28 -5.38
CA LEU A 69 -4.46 -12.46 -6.44
C LEU A 69 -3.95 -13.32 -7.62
N PRO A 70 -4.00 -12.81 -8.87
CA PRO A 70 -3.44 -13.50 -10.04
C PRO A 70 -1.91 -13.50 -9.98
N LYS A 71 -1.25 -14.26 -10.88
CA LYS A 71 0.21 -14.25 -10.96
C LYS A 71 0.77 -12.83 -11.18
N GLU A 72 0.13 -12.07 -12.05
CA GLU A 72 0.52 -10.69 -12.34
C GLU A 72 -0.22 -9.74 -11.37
N HIS A 73 0.38 -9.52 -10.21
CA HIS A 73 -0.14 -8.59 -9.22
C HIS A 73 0.97 -7.81 -8.52
N ARG A 74 0.60 -6.71 -7.88
CA ARG A 74 1.47 -5.97 -6.98
C ARG A 74 0.65 -5.26 -5.90
N VAL A 75 1.03 -5.47 -4.66
CA VAL A 75 0.50 -4.68 -3.54
C VAL A 75 1.56 -3.67 -3.10
N ILE A 76 1.21 -2.40 -3.19
CA ILE A 76 2.09 -1.27 -2.91
C ILE A 76 1.76 -0.77 -1.52
N PHE A 77 2.70 -0.98 -0.60
CA PHE A 77 2.60 -0.52 0.79
C PHE A 77 3.22 0.86 0.93
N GLY A 78 2.42 1.86 1.26
CA GLY A 78 2.90 3.22 1.54
C GLY A 78 3.46 3.31 2.96
N ILE A 79 4.79 3.17 3.12
CA ILE A 79 5.47 3.16 4.43
C ILE A 79 6.55 4.27 4.41
N ASP A 80 6.28 5.38 5.11
CA ASP A 80 7.06 6.61 5.02
C ASP A 80 7.90 6.85 6.28
N GLY A 81 8.72 5.88 6.65
CA GLY A 81 9.62 5.90 7.81
C GLY A 81 9.61 4.60 8.59
N ILE A 82 10.51 4.47 9.56
CA ILE A 82 10.69 3.32 10.42
C ILE A 82 10.23 3.67 11.84
N GLY A 83 9.47 2.76 12.46
CA GLY A 83 8.98 2.97 13.82
C GLY A 83 8.06 4.19 13.91
N ASP A 84 8.31 5.04 14.91
CA ASP A 84 7.48 6.22 15.19
C ASP A 84 7.58 7.31 14.10
N THR A 85 8.66 7.35 13.34
CA THR A 85 8.85 8.29 12.23
C THR A 85 7.76 8.13 11.16
N HIS A 86 7.34 6.88 10.89
CA HIS A 86 6.23 6.58 9.98
C HIS A 86 4.94 7.31 10.38
N SER A 87 4.64 7.35 11.67
CA SER A 87 3.40 7.92 12.21
C SER A 87 3.33 9.44 12.12
N ILE A 88 4.44 10.12 11.85
CA ILE A 88 4.48 11.57 11.69
C ILE A 88 3.62 11.98 10.48
N TYR A 89 3.81 11.32 9.35
CA TYR A 89 3.04 11.58 8.14
C TYR A 89 1.79 10.71 8.05
N ARG A 90 1.90 9.41 8.37
CA ARG A 90 0.80 8.45 8.34
C ARG A 90 0.05 8.37 9.66
N VAL A 91 -0.57 9.50 10.04
CA VAL A 91 -1.30 9.61 11.30
C VAL A 91 -2.38 8.52 11.42
N GLY A 92 -2.48 7.90 12.60
CA GLY A 92 -3.47 6.85 12.86
C GLY A 92 -3.11 5.46 12.36
N THR A 93 -1.91 5.28 11.78
CA THR A 93 -1.41 3.97 11.36
C THR A 93 -0.36 3.42 12.34
N SER A 94 -0.18 2.10 12.35
CA SER A 94 0.83 1.42 13.18
C SER A 94 1.89 0.78 12.28
N TYR A 95 3.12 1.26 12.38
CA TYR A 95 4.26 0.70 11.65
C TYR A 95 4.42 -0.81 11.88
N THR A 96 4.39 -1.23 13.16
CA THR A 96 4.54 -2.65 13.52
C THR A 96 3.47 -3.52 12.85
N LYS A 97 2.20 -3.07 12.89
CA LYS A 97 1.09 -3.79 12.26
C LYS A 97 1.24 -3.85 10.74
N ILE A 98 1.71 -2.79 10.10
CA ILE A 98 1.96 -2.77 8.66
C ILE A 98 3.03 -3.80 8.28
N ILE A 99 4.14 -3.84 9.01
CA ILE A 99 5.22 -4.80 8.77
C ILE A 99 4.72 -6.25 8.98
N GLU A 100 3.95 -6.51 10.03
CA GLU A 100 3.35 -7.83 10.26
C GLU A 100 2.41 -8.25 9.11
N ASN A 101 1.59 -7.34 8.63
CA ASN A 101 0.66 -7.57 7.54
C ASN A 101 1.39 -7.82 6.21
N ALA A 102 2.38 -6.98 5.88
CA ALA A 102 3.19 -7.14 4.69
C ALA A 102 3.96 -8.47 4.70
N THR A 103 4.55 -8.83 5.84
CA THR A 103 5.25 -10.12 6.01
C THR A 103 4.28 -11.29 5.82
N ALA A 104 3.08 -11.22 6.39
CA ALA A 104 2.08 -12.27 6.19
C ALA A 104 1.66 -12.40 4.72
N PHE A 105 1.51 -11.28 4.01
CA PHE A 105 1.21 -11.25 2.58
C PHE A 105 2.34 -11.88 1.75
N ILE A 106 3.58 -11.45 1.97
CA ILE A 106 4.78 -11.94 1.25
C ILE A 106 4.99 -13.44 1.49
N ASN A 107 4.91 -13.89 2.74
CA ASN A 107 5.10 -15.31 3.11
C ASN A 107 4.03 -16.25 2.53
N ASN A 108 2.92 -15.71 2.04
CA ASN A 108 1.88 -16.47 1.34
C ASN A 108 1.91 -16.27 -0.18
N GLY A 109 3.05 -15.83 -0.74
CA GLY A 109 3.27 -15.70 -2.18
C GLY A 109 2.84 -14.35 -2.77
N GLY A 110 2.53 -13.37 -1.92
CA GLY A 110 2.18 -12.02 -2.36
C GLY A 110 3.39 -11.23 -2.82
N ARG A 111 3.27 -10.54 -3.95
CA ARG A 111 4.29 -9.65 -4.51
C ARG A 111 4.11 -8.24 -3.99
N ALA A 112 5.00 -7.81 -3.12
CA ALA A 112 4.91 -6.53 -2.40
C ALA A 112 5.95 -5.51 -2.90
N GLU A 113 5.53 -4.25 -2.97
CA GLU A 113 6.36 -3.09 -3.17
C GLU A 113 6.30 -2.20 -1.92
N TRP A 114 7.45 -1.72 -1.45
CA TRP A 114 7.51 -0.68 -0.43
C TRP A 114 7.65 0.68 -1.12
N ALA A 115 6.59 1.49 -1.09
CA ALA A 115 6.61 2.85 -1.59
C ALA A 115 6.92 3.81 -0.43
N TYR A 116 7.98 4.62 -0.60
CA TYR A 116 8.47 5.56 0.40
C TYR A 116 8.38 6.98 -0.13
N ILE A 117 7.71 7.86 0.60
CA ILE A 117 7.73 9.29 0.32
C ILE A 117 8.77 9.92 1.22
N ARG A 118 9.81 10.52 0.62
CA ARG A 118 10.86 11.19 1.33
C ARG A 118 10.40 12.58 1.79
N PHE A 119 10.59 12.82 3.07
CA PHE A 119 10.45 14.11 3.75
C PHE A 119 11.71 14.36 4.57
N LYS A 120 11.93 15.58 5.01
CA LYS A 120 13.09 15.89 5.84
C LYS A 120 13.14 15.09 7.16
N HIS A 121 11.99 14.86 7.80
CA HIS A 121 11.91 14.09 9.06
C HIS A 121 12.26 12.62 8.91
N ASN A 122 12.23 12.06 7.69
CA ASN A 122 12.49 10.65 7.43
C ASN A 122 13.63 10.40 6.42
N GLU A 123 14.23 11.44 5.82
CA GLU A 123 15.27 11.28 4.80
C GLU A 123 16.50 10.50 5.29
N HIS A 124 16.82 10.61 6.58
CA HIS A 124 17.92 9.90 7.20
C HIS A 124 17.68 8.39 7.35
N GLN A 125 16.46 7.91 7.14
CA GLN A 125 16.08 6.49 7.28
C GLN A 125 15.95 5.77 5.92
N VAL A 126 16.19 6.43 4.79
CA VAL A 126 15.95 5.85 3.46
C VAL A 126 16.75 4.55 3.25
N ASP A 127 18.05 4.56 3.57
CA ASP A 127 18.90 3.39 3.36
C ASP A 127 18.52 2.25 4.32
N GLU A 128 18.18 2.56 5.57
CA GLU A 128 17.68 1.57 6.53
C GLU A 128 16.35 0.97 6.06
N ALA A 129 15.42 1.79 5.56
CA ALA A 129 14.14 1.34 5.04
C ALA A 129 14.32 0.43 3.82
N LYS A 130 15.23 0.78 2.90
CA LYS A 130 15.57 -0.02 1.73
C LYS A 130 16.14 -1.39 2.11
N ASN A 131 17.11 -1.42 3.03
CA ASN A 131 17.70 -2.67 3.53
C ASN A 131 16.65 -3.54 4.23
N LYS A 132 15.78 -2.93 5.01
CA LYS A 132 14.70 -3.63 5.71
C LYS A 132 13.66 -4.18 4.73
N ALA A 133 13.30 -3.43 3.68
CA ALA A 133 12.41 -3.92 2.63
C ALA A 133 12.98 -5.17 1.97
N GLN A 134 14.26 -5.16 1.61
CA GLN A 134 14.95 -6.32 1.05
C GLN A 134 14.95 -7.53 2.01
N THR A 135 15.28 -7.30 3.28
CA THR A 135 15.31 -8.37 4.30
C THR A 135 13.92 -9.00 4.52
N LEU A 136 12.85 -8.20 4.42
CA LEU A 136 11.47 -8.65 4.58
C LEU A 136 10.89 -9.31 3.32
N GLY A 137 11.62 -9.29 2.20
CA GLY A 137 11.19 -9.92 0.94
C GLY A 137 10.31 -9.06 0.06
N PHE A 138 10.30 -7.74 0.23
CA PHE A 138 9.68 -6.86 -0.75
C PHE A 138 10.46 -6.96 -2.08
N GLU A 139 9.73 -7.11 -3.20
CA GLU A 139 10.35 -7.22 -4.52
C GLU A 139 10.91 -5.88 -5.01
N GLU A 140 10.34 -4.79 -4.55
CA GLU A 140 10.70 -3.45 -4.98
C GLU A 140 10.62 -2.46 -3.82
N PHE A 141 11.57 -1.53 -3.78
CA PHE A 141 11.56 -0.34 -2.94
C PHE A 141 11.58 0.88 -3.86
N THR A 142 10.48 1.64 -3.87
CA THR A 142 10.37 2.86 -4.65
C THR A 142 10.39 4.07 -3.73
N MET A 143 11.12 5.10 -4.11
CA MET A 143 11.17 6.35 -3.36
C MET A 143 10.80 7.51 -4.28
N LYS A 144 10.03 8.43 -3.74
CA LYS A 144 9.73 9.71 -4.41
C LYS A 144 9.75 10.84 -3.42
N ASP A 145 10.09 12.02 -3.91
CA ASP A 145 9.91 13.25 -3.17
C ASP A 145 8.44 13.67 -3.17
N SER A 146 7.98 14.27 -2.10
CA SER A 146 6.60 14.73 -2.05
C SER A 146 6.42 15.92 -2.98
N SER A 147 5.61 15.78 -4.01
CA SER A 147 5.22 16.89 -4.89
C SER A 147 4.28 17.89 -4.22
N ARG A 148 3.69 17.54 -3.08
CA ARG A 148 2.75 18.41 -2.35
C ARG A 148 3.40 19.66 -1.76
N PHE A 149 4.73 19.67 -1.65
CA PHE A 149 5.50 20.78 -1.08
C PHE A 149 6.26 21.59 -2.14
N LEU A 150 6.14 21.27 -3.41
CA LEU A 150 6.77 22.01 -4.51
C LEU A 150 6.02 23.31 -4.85
N MET A 151 4.81 23.48 -4.39
CA MET A 151 4.06 24.71 -4.51
C MET A 151 3.97 25.37 -3.13
N ASP A 152 4.90 26.20 -2.81
CA ASP A 152 5.00 27.24 -1.75
C ASP A 152 3.87 27.36 -0.69
N THR A 153 3.15 26.29 -0.44
CA THR A 153 2.17 26.15 0.61
C THR A 153 2.80 25.36 1.74
N LYS A 154 3.20 26.08 2.77
CA LYS A 154 3.63 25.52 4.05
C LYS A 154 2.53 24.63 4.62
N PHE A 155 2.58 23.34 4.34
CA PHE A 155 1.76 22.36 5.05
C PHE A 155 2.55 21.92 6.29
N PRO A 156 2.20 22.41 7.48
CA PRO A 156 2.85 21.96 8.69
C PRO A 156 2.49 20.50 8.94
N VAL A 157 3.50 19.65 9.08
CA VAL A 157 3.35 18.30 9.59
C VAL A 157 3.50 18.38 11.10
N TYR A 158 2.49 17.92 11.82
CA TYR A 158 2.47 17.99 13.29
C TYR A 158 2.84 16.61 13.87
N ASN A 159 3.69 16.61 14.90
CA ASN A 159 3.93 15.41 15.70
C ASN A 159 2.74 15.11 16.63
N LYS A 160 2.85 14.04 17.45
CA LYS A 160 1.83 13.65 18.43
C LYS A 160 1.49 14.76 19.44
N ASN A 161 2.42 15.71 19.67
CA ASN A 161 2.26 16.82 20.60
C ASN A 161 1.71 18.08 19.91
N LYS A 162 1.28 17.98 18.65
CA LYS A 162 0.86 19.10 17.78
C LYS A 162 1.95 20.13 17.50
N GLU A 163 3.22 19.77 17.67
CA GLU A 163 4.34 20.61 17.30
C GLU A 163 4.63 20.44 15.80
N THR A 164 4.92 21.55 15.13
CA THR A 164 5.31 21.52 13.71
C THR A 164 6.66 20.82 13.56
N VAL A 165 6.69 19.68 12.91
CA VAL A 165 7.90 18.91 12.64
C VAL A 165 8.51 19.37 11.30
N TYR A 166 7.79 20.19 10.55
CA TYR A 166 8.15 20.60 9.21
C TYR A 166 7.57 21.95 8.78
N ASN A 167 8.43 22.80 8.30
CA ASN A 167 8.11 23.98 7.48
C ASN A 167 8.42 23.71 6.02
#